data_cf7a629f348d110a388a286df7670a44
#
_entry.id   cf7a629f348d110a388a286df7670a44
#
_cell.length_a   1.000
_cell.length_b   1.000
_cell.length_c   1.000
_cell.angle_alpha   90.00
_cell.angle_beta   90.00
_cell.angle_gamma   90.00
#
_symmetry.space_group_name_H-M   'P 1'
#
loop_
_entity.id
_entity.type
_entity.pdbx_description
1 polymer ?
#
loop_
_entity_poly.entity_id
_entity_poly.type
_entity_poly.pdbx_seq_one_letter_code
_entity_poly.pdbx_strand_id
1 'polypeptide(L)'
;MYSLTRQRLQQALLLVLALGSLVVAGPARAQPISPASRVSPDDPVRAMARAARPLSDLRPLERMIGSAKIVGMGEATHNSVEFFTTKHRVFRDLVERKGFTTYALEANWSAGLRLNDYVLHGKGDPQRIMREEFQNSYLIWHTREYLDLLRWMRQHNLRHPHHPVQFMGNDLGYAGPQLFDTVTAYVARHYPRLLPEFSRLYRASRPSAGVDATMKAYLVRPLPERRAMAKDVRRALGMLEKQRPGADRQEHAWVLQHARAIAQTGTEYSYDLFDPAGLGGAMHYRDRVMAENTVWWQRQTGQRILLSAHNGHVGYETSNPAQYPKLQGAFIRDMIGNAYVSAGFTFGQGSFNALDVTEPAEPIRTFRVGPPQPGSNEQILERVSRPDYYLDMRSAPAAARAWLGVVRKTRNIGNAWPVEPEPVRLAPSYDVLIHLHRINAADRL
;
A
#
# COMPACT_ATOMS: atom_id res chain seq x y z
N MET A 1 -21.32 -9.41 31.35
CA MET A 1 -20.46 -8.29 30.95
C MET A 1 -19.08 -8.72 30.48
N TYR A 2 -18.38 -9.64 31.14
CA TYR A 2 -17.04 -10.13 30.76
C TYR A 2 -16.97 -10.90 29.42
N SER A 3 -18.03 -11.57 28.96
CA SER A 3 -18.03 -12.37 27.71
C SER A 3 -18.13 -11.50 26.46
N LEU A 4 -18.92 -10.42 26.50
CA LEU A 4 -19.07 -9.45 25.40
C LEU A 4 -17.78 -8.65 25.14
N THR A 5 -16.99 -8.40 26.19
CA THR A 5 -15.70 -7.70 26.06
C THR A 5 -14.64 -8.59 25.44
N ARG A 6 -14.64 -9.89 25.76
CA ARG A 6 -13.72 -10.88 25.14
C ARG A 6 -14.04 -11.12 23.67
N GLN A 7 -15.31 -11.22 23.33
CA GLN A 7 -15.76 -11.41 21.95
C GLN A 7 -15.47 -10.17 21.08
N ARG A 8 -15.64 -8.97 21.63
CA ARG A 8 -15.24 -7.70 20.97
C ARG A 8 -13.72 -7.53 20.87
N LEU A 9 -12.96 -8.00 21.86
CA LEU A 9 -11.49 -8.06 21.77
C LEU A 9 -11.00 -9.05 20.72
N GLN A 10 -11.65 -10.21 20.58
CA GLN A 10 -11.35 -11.18 19.53
C GLN A 10 -11.74 -10.64 18.14
N GLN A 11 -12.90 -10.01 18.01
CA GLN A 11 -13.31 -9.32 16.77
C GLN A 11 -12.44 -8.11 16.47
N ALA A 12 -11.97 -7.37 17.47
CA ALA A 12 -11.02 -6.28 17.29
C ALA A 12 -9.64 -6.77 16.82
N LEU A 13 -9.17 -7.90 17.32
CA LEU A 13 -7.95 -8.54 16.86
C LEU A 13 -8.09 -8.97 15.37
N LEU A 14 -9.21 -9.60 15.04
CA LEU A 14 -9.58 -9.98 13.66
C LEU A 14 -9.62 -8.79 12.70
N LEU A 15 -10.09 -7.63 13.16
CA LEU A 15 -10.24 -6.44 12.30
C LEU A 15 -8.94 -5.64 12.12
N VAL A 16 -8.08 -5.58 13.13
CA VAL A 16 -6.77 -4.90 13.01
C VAL A 16 -5.88 -5.61 12.00
N LEU A 17 -6.02 -6.94 11.93
CA LEU A 17 -5.28 -7.80 11.02
C LEU A 17 -5.99 -7.92 9.66
N ALA A 18 -7.31 -7.70 9.63
CA ALA A 18 -8.17 -7.74 8.44
C ALA A 18 -8.26 -6.41 7.67
N LEU A 19 -7.60 -5.35 8.10
CA LEU A 19 -7.42 -4.14 7.26
C LEU A 19 -6.72 -4.46 5.92
N GLY A 20 -6.34 -5.70 5.73
CA GLY A 20 -5.69 -6.21 4.53
C GLY A 20 -6.38 -7.37 3.81
N SER A 21 -7.55 -7.85 4.08
CA SER A 21 -8.33 -8.80 3.24
C SER A 21 -9.24 -9.73 4.04
N LEU A 22 -10.43 -9.30 4.40
CA LEU A 22 -11.52 -10.20 4.75
C LEU A 22 -12.58 -10.14 3.64
N VAL A 23 -12.54 -11.09 2.74
CA VAL A 23 -13.66 -11.37 1.82
C VAL A 23 -14.66 -12.21 2.58
N VAL A 24 -15.70 -11.59 3.14
CA VAL A 24 -16.92 -12.31 3.51
C VAL A 24 -17.65 -12.58 2.22
N ALA A 25 -17.59 -13.82 1.74
CA ALA A 25 -18.30 -14.27 0.55
C ALA A 25 -19.79 -14.26 0.82
N GLY A 26 -20.50 -13.21 0.34
CA GLY A 26 -21.93 -13.27 0.07
C GLY A 26 -22.17 -14.12 -1.18
N PRO A 27 -23.30 -14.87 -1.29
CA PRO A 27 -23.55 -15.71 -2.44
C PRO A 27 -23.70 -14.87 -3.70
N ALA A 28 -22.67 -14.88 -4.55
CA ALA A 28 -22.73 -14.28 -5.88
C ALA A 28 -23.72 -15.07 -6.74
N ARG A 29 -24.85 -14.46 -7.10
CA ARG A 29 -25.72 -14.98 -8.15
C ARG A 29 -24.95 -14.99 -9.47
N ALA A 30 -24.65 -16.18 -9.96
CA ALA A 30 -24.10 -16.35 -11.29
C ALA A 30 -25.09 -15.80 -12.33
N GLN A 31 -24.69 -14.76 -13.04
CA GLN A 31 -25.41 -14.36 -14.26
C GLN A 31 -25.07 -15.36 -15.37
N PRO A 32 -26.05 -15.70 -16.22
CA PRO A 32 -25.82 -16.65 -17.31
C PRO A 32 -24.82 -16.06 -18.30
N ILE A 33 -23.81 -16.85 -18.62
CA ILE A 33 -22.79 -16.57 -19.62
C ILE A 33 -23.50 -16.52 -20.97
N SER A 34 -23.54 -15.34 -21.61
CA SER A 34 -23.94 -15.22 -23.02
C SER A 34 -22.99 -16.06 -23.90
N PRO A 35 -23.51 -16.73 -24.95
CA PRO A 35 -22.69 -17.59 -25.80
C PRO A 35 -21.60 -16.78 -26.49
N ALA A 36 -20.39 -17.30 -26.43
CA ALA A 36 -19.15 -16.74 -26.92
C ALA A 36 -19.30 -16.11 -28.32
N SER A 37 -19.01 -14.81 -28.40
CA SER A 37 -18.60 -14.18 -29.65
C SER A 37 -17.43 -14.99 -30.24
N ARG A 38 -17.52 -15.34 -31.53
CA ARG A 38 -16.48 -16.12 -32.23
C ARG A 38 -15.13 -15.45 -32.03
N VAL A 39 -14.30 -16.07 -31.19
CA VAL A 39 -12.93 -15.63 -30.90
C VAL A 39 -12.13 -15.71 -32.20
N SER A 40 -11.46 -14.60 -32.57
CA SER A 40 -10.45 -14.53 -33.63
C SER A 40 -9.47 -15.71 -33.52
N PRO A 41 -8.92 -16.24 -34.67
CA PRO A 41 -8.10 -17.44 -34.70
C PRO A 41 -6.78 -17.38 -33.90
N ASP A 42 -6.49 -16.28 -33.24
CA ASP A 42 -5.30 -16.15 -32.38
C ASP A 42 -5.55 -16.75 -30.98
N ASP A 43 -4.87 -17.84 -30.67
CA ASP A 43 -4.77 -18.38 -29.31
C ASP A 43 -4.25 -17.29 -28.36
N PRO A 44 -4.97 -16.95 -27.28
CA PRO A 44 -4.56 -15.89 -26.35
C PRO A 44 -3.18 -16.15 -25.71
N VAL A 45 -2.79 -17.41 -25.51
CA VAL A 45 -1.43 -17.75 -25.00
C VAL A 45 -0.36 -17.33 -26.01
N ARG A 46 -0.56 -17.64 -27.31
CA ARG A 46 0.38 -17.23 -28.36
C ARG A 46 0.44 -15.71 -28.48
N ALA A 47 -0.71 -15.04 -28.38
CA ALA A 47 -0.79 -13.59 -28.40
C ALA A 47 0.00 -12.96 -27.23
N MET A 48 -0.16 -13.49 -26.01
CA MET A 48 0.62 -13.06 -24.85
C MET A 48 2.11 -13.35 -25.03
N ALA A 49 2.49 -14.55 -25.51
CA ALA A 49 3.88 -14.92 -25.69
C ALA A 49 4.62 -14.01 -26.67
N ARG A 50 3.95 -13.52 -27.73
CA ARG A 50 4.52 -12.52 -28.66
C ARG A 50 4.74 -11.16 -27.99
N ALA A 51 3.84 -10.74 -27.11
CA ALA A 51 3.88 -9.44 -26.44
C ALA A 51 4.76 -9.45 -25.19
N ALA A 52 4.91 -10.60 -24.52
CA ALA A 52 5.68 -10.75 -23.30
C ALA A 52 7.14 -10.32 -23.47
N ARG A 53 7.66 -9.66 -22.45
CA ARG A 53 9.07 -9.30 -22.32
C ARG A 53 9.64 -9.96 -21.07
N PRO A 54 10.85 -10.55 -21.15
CA PRO A 54 11.45 -11.22 -20.00
C PRO A 54 11.73 -10.20 -18.91
N LEU A 55 11.42 -10.57 -17.66
CA LEU A 55 11.64 -9.69 -16.50
C LEU A 55 13.13 -9.40 -16.26
N SER A 56 14.03 -10.19 -16.82
CA SER A 56 15.49 -9.95 -16.77
C SER A 56 15.93 -8.69 -17.53
N ASP A 57 15.19 -8.25 -18.56
CA ASP A 57 15.45 -7.00 -19.30
C ASP A 57 14.41 -5.93 -18.92
N LEU A 58 14.83 -4.88 -18.21
CA LEU A 58 13.97 -3.79 -17.74
C LEU A 58 13.83 -2.64 -18.76
N ARG A 59 14.62 -2.60 -19.83
CA ARG A 59 14.56 -1.50 -20.80
C ARG A 59 13.19 -1.33 -21.48
N PRO A 60 12.47 -2.40 -21.89
CA PRO A 60 11.11 -2.23 -22.37
C PRO A 60 10.17 -1.69 -21.28
N LEU A 61 10.33 -2.11 -20.00
CA LEU A 61 9.54 -1.61 -18.88
C LEU A 61 9.77 -0.11 -18.67
N GLU A 62 11.02 0.37 -18.76
CA GLU A 62 11.33 1.80 -18.72
C GLU A 62 10.58 2.60 -19.79
N ARG A 63 10.45 2.03 -21.01
CA ARG A 63 9.68 2.66 -22.10
C ARG A 63 8.18 2.67 -21.82
N MET A 64 7.64 1.60 -21.24
CA MET A 64 6.22 1.52 -20.83
C MET A 64 5.89 2.52 -19.74
N ILE A 65 6.80 2.73 -18.78
CA ILE A 65 6.69 3.75 -17.74
C ILE A 65 6.75 5.17 -18.33
N GLY A 66 7.55 5.39 -19.36
CA GLY A 66 7.61 6.66 -20.09
C GLY A 66 7.94 7.86 -19.20
N SER A 67 7.08 8.89 -19.26
CA SER A 67 7.21 10.14 -18.50
C SER A 67 6.42 10.14 -17.19
N ALA A 68 5.89 9.00 -16.74
CA ALA A 68 5.12 8.91 -15.51
C ALA A 68 5.88 9.52 -14.33
N LYS A 69 5.17 10.26 -13.49
CA LYS A 69 5.69 10.84 -12.24
C LYS A 69 5.58 9.86 -11.08
N ILE A 70 4.56 9.01 -11.10
CA ILE A 70 4.33 7.98 -10.10
C ILE A 70 4.11 6.64 -10.83
N VAL A 71 4.82 5.60 -10.39
CA VAL A 71 4.62 4.23 -10.83
C VAL A 71 4.20 3.39 -9.65
N GLY A 72 2.95 2.91 -9.65
CA GLY A 72 2.47 1.93 -8.68
C GLY A 72 2.92 0.53 -9.09
N MET A 73 3.63 -0.16 -8.21
CA MET A 73 4.00 -1.57 -8.38
C MET A 73 3.31 -2.40 -7.30
N GLY A 74 2.44 -3.28 -7.73
CA GLY A 74 1.64 -4.14 -6.88
C GLY A 74 2.40 -5.30 -6.26
N GLU A 75 1.64 -6.17 -5.63
CA GLU A 75 2.01 -7.51 -5.19
C GLU A 75 0.73 -8.31 -4.94
N ALA A 76 0.76 -9.60 -5.20
CA ALA A 76 -0.41 -10.48 -4.98
C ALA A 76 -0.42 -11.10 -3.57
N THR A 77 0.63 -10.90 -2.80
CA THR A 77 0.75 -11.18 -1.37
C THR A 77 1.85 -10.30 -0.77
N HIS A 78 1.66 -9.85 0.45
CA HIS A 78 2.55 -8.88 1.10
C HIS A 78 3.90 -9.45 1.58
N ASN A 79 4.16 -10.73 1.48
CA ASN A 79 5.34 -11.29 2.14
C ASN A 79 6.00 -12.41 1.32
N SER A 80 6.56 -12.00 0.15
CA SER A 80 7.29 -12.86 -0.75
C SER A 80 8.55 -12.17 -1.28
N VAL A 81 9.65 -12.93 -1.36
CA VAL A 81 10.97 -12.47 -1.82
C VAL A 81 10.88 -11.81 -3.20
N GLU A 82 10.26 -12.48 -4.17
CA GLU A 82 10.32 -12.08 -5.57
C GLU A 82 9.52 -10.81 -5.84
N PHE A 83 8.40 -10.58 -5.14
CA PHE A 83 7.69 -9.30 -5.25
C PHE A 83 8.56 -8.16 -4.74
N PHE A 84 9.17 -8.31 -3.56
CA PHE A 84 10.01 -7.27 -2.97
C PHE A 84 11.26 -7.02 -3.80
N THR A 85 12.01 -8.06 -4.12
CA THR A 85 13.28 -7.92 -4.87
C THR A 85 13.06 -7.42 -6.30
N THR A 86 11.95 -7.77 -6.95
CA THR A 86 11.60 -7.22 -8.26
C THR A 86 11.35 -5.71 -8.18
N LYS A 87 10.54 -5.26 -7.21
CA LYS A 87 10.29 -3.82 -7.00
C LYS A 87 11.57 -3.06 -6.66
N HIS A 88 12.44 -3.64 -5.81
CA HIS A 88 13.73 -3.03 -5.47
C HIS A 88 14.63 -2.92 -6.70
N ARG A 89 14.70 -3.97 -7.52
CA ARG A 89 15.49 -3.96 -8.77
C ARG A 89 14.96 -2.92 -9.76
N VAL A 90 13.65 -2.85 -9.96
CA VAL A 90 13.02 -1.85 -10.81
C VAL A 90 13.29 -0.44 -10.27
N PHE A 91 13.19 -0.22 -8.95
CA PHE A 91 13.49 1.09 -8.36
C PHE A 91 14.93 1.51 -8.63
N ARG A 92 15.92 0.63 -8.42
CA ARG A 92 17.33 0.91 -8.71
C ARG A 92 17.54 1.32 -10.17
N ASP A 93 16.97 0.57 -11.10
CA ASP A 93 17.04 0.87 -12.53
C ASP A 93 16.38 2.22 -12.87
N LEU A 94 15.22 2.51 -12.28
CA LEU A 94 14.54 3.80 -12.47
C LEU A 94 15.30 4.98 -11.84
N VAL A 95 16.01 4.79 -10.74
CA VAL A 95 16.91 5.80 -10.15
C VAL A 95 18.03 6.13 -11.12
N GLU A 96 18.69 5.12 -11.64
CA GLU A 96 19.86 5.29 -12.52
C GLU A 96 19.49 5.88 -13.89
N ARG A 97 18.32 5.53 -14.43
CA ARG A 97 17.98 5.80 -15.84
C ARG A 97 16.85 6.78 -16.05
N LYS A 98 15.96 6.94 -15.08
CA LYS A 98 14.71 7.68 -15.25
C LYS A 98 14.53 8.80 -14.24
N GLY A 99 15.50 9.04 -13.34
CA GLY A 99 15.45 10.10 -12.35
C GLY A 99 14.36 9.92 -11.29
N PHE A 100 14.01 8.68 -10.97
CA PHE A 100 13.20 8.39 -9.78
C PHE A 100 14.05 8.56 -8.54
N THR A 101 13.48 9.19 -7.51
CA THR A 101 14.22 9.48 -6.29
C THR A 101 13.43 9.18 -5.02
N THR A 102 12.17 8.75 -5.12
CA THR A 102 11.39 8.37 -3.94
C THR A 102 10.88 6.92 -4.07
N TYR A 103 11.11 6.12 -3.04
CA TYR A 103 10.44 4.85 -2.82
C TYR A 103 9.34 5.06 -1.77
N ALA A 104 8.09 4.96 -2.18
CA ALA A 104 6.94 5.02 -1.29
C ALA A 104 6.45 3.62 -0.94
N LEU A 105 6.15 3.37 0.33
CA LEU A 105 5.64 2.10 0.83
C LEU A 105 4.25 2.29 1.44
N GLU A 106 3.40 1.29 1.30
CA GLU A 106 2.14 1.12 2.04
C GLU A 106 2.44 0.90 3.54
N ALA A 107 3.01 1.89 4.17
CA ALA A 107 3.37 1.92 5.58
C ALA A 107 3.02 3.30 6.16
N ASN A 108 2.86 3.39 7.47
CA ASN A 108 2.44 4.64 8.10
C ASN A 108 3.42 5.79 7.83
N TRP A 109 2.87 7.01 7.76
CA TRP A 109 3.65 8.23 7.49
C TRP A 109 4.82 8.41 8.45
N SER A 110 4.64 8.10 9.74
CA SER A 110 5.66 8.25 10.78
C SER A 110 6.84 7.32 10.57
N ALA A 111 6.58 6.04 10.22
CA ALA A 111 7.62 5.08 9.88
C ALA A 111 8.43 5.56 8.68
N GLY A 112 7.71 6.06 7.65
CA GLY A 112 8.34 6.65 6.48
C GLY A 112 9.34 7.74 6.83
N LEU A 113 8.98 8.68 7.70
CA LEU A 113 9.87 9.77 8.13
C LEU A 113 11.11 9.27 8.88
N ARG A 114 10.95 8.33 9.82
CA ARG A 114 12.08 7.77 10.57
C ARG A 114 13.06 7.01 9.66
N LEU A 115 12.53 6.21 8.74
CA LEU A 115 13.34 5.47 7.77
C LEU A 115 14.00 6.42 6.76
N ASN A 116 13.32 7.51 6.39
CA ASN A 116 13.90 8.55 5.53
C ASN A 116 15.06 9.29 6.21
N ASP A 117 14.95 9.57 7.51
CA ASP A 117 16.06 10.16 8.30
C ASP A 117 17.29 9.24 8.31
N TYR A 118 17.09 7.92 8.40
CA TYR A 118 18.18 6.98 8.22
C TYR A 118 18.75 7.02 6.79
N VAL A 119 17.90 6.97 5.79
CA VAL A 119 18.30 6.95 4.37
C VAL A 119 19.08 8.22 4.00
N LEU A 120 18.63 9.40 4.42
CA LEU A 120 19.28 10.67 4.11
C LEU A 120 20.47 10.97 4.99
N HIS A 121 20.36 10.74 6.30
CA HIS A 121 21.29 11.27 7.29
C HIS A 121 22.01 10.20 8.10
N GLY A 122 21.65 8.91 7.95
CA GLY A 122 22.20 7.82 8.76
C GLY A 122 21.73 7.87 10.22
N LYS A 123 20.63 8.56 10.52
CA LYS A 123 20.13 8.64 11.89
C LYS A 123 19.45 7.34 12.32
N GLY A 124 19.93 6.76 13.41
CA GLY A 124 19.41 5.53 13.98
C GLY A 124 19.89 4.26 13.27
N ASP A 125 19.42 3.13 13.76
CA ASP A 125 19.66 1.81 13.16
C ASP A 125 18.40 1.36 12.40
N PRO A 126 18.50 1.01 11.11
CA PRO A 126 17.32 0.72 10.28
C PRO A 126 16.59 -0.54 10.75
N GLN A 127 17.27 -1.57 11.23
CA GLN A 127 16.65 -2.78 11.74
C GLN A 127 15.88 -2.51 13.03
N ARG A 128 16.43 -1.66 13.89
CA ARG A 128 15.73 -1.22 15.10
C ARG A 128 14.49 -0.38 14.75
N ILE A 129 14.61 0.57 13.81
CA ILE A 129 13.48 1.39 13.36
C ILE A 129 12.39 0.50 12.79
N MET A 130 12.72 -0.45 11.91
CA MET A 130 11.75 -1.41 11.36
C MET A 130 11.06 -2.22 12.46
N ARG A 131 11.80 -2.72 13.45
CA ARG A 131 11.22 -3.47 14.57
C ARG A 131 10.26 -2.62 15.42
N GLU A 132 10.52 -1.32 15.57
CA GLU A 132 9.69 -0.40 16.35
C GLU A 132 8.45 0.06 15.55
N GLU A 133 8.58 0.28 14.24
CA GLU A 133 7.53 0.87 13.40
C GLU A 133 6.70 -0.18 12.64
N PHE A 134 7.32 -1.29 12.22
CA PHE A 134 6.62 -2.34 11.49
C PHE A 134 6.05 -3.37 12.47
N GLN A 135 5.01 -2.98 13.17
CA GLN A 135 4.23 -3.80 14.09
C GLN A 135 2.77 -3.84 13.64
N ASN A 136 1.98 -4.73 14.19
CA ASN A 136 0.57 -4.92 13.87
C ASN A 136 0.37 -5.20 12.37
N SER A 137 -0.52 -4.49 11.68
CA SER A 137 -0.74 -4.64 10.23
C SER A 137 0.49 -4.36 9.37
N TYR A 138 1.47 -3.62 9.87
CA TYR A 138 2.72 -3.31 9.17
C TYR A 138 3.84 -4.34 9.39
N LEU A 139 3.61 -5.38 10.21
CA LEU A 139 4.61 -6.44 10.49
C LEU A 139 5.05 -7.18 9.22
N ILE A 140 4.24 -7.17 8.19
CA ILE A 140 4.52 -7.71 6.86
C ILE A 140 5.76 -7.08 6.19
N TRP A 141 6.14 -5.86 6.57
CA TRP A 141 7.31 -5.16 6.04
C TRP A 141 8.60 -5.40 6.83
N HIS A 142 8.53 -6.12 7.98
CA HIS A 142 9.70 -6.42 8.81
C HIS A 142 10.50 -7.60 8.26
N THR A 143 11.12 -7.39 7.10
CA THR A 143 11.85 -8.42 6.33
C THR A 143 13.24 -7.97 5.94
N ARG A 144 14.10 -8.93 5.64
CA ARG A 144 15.47 -8.69 5.17
C ARG A 144 15.48 -7.92 3.86
N GLU A 145 14.57 -8.22 2.96
CA GLU A 145 14.51 -7.56 1.65
C GLU A 145 14.29 -6.05 1.81
N TYR A 146 13.43 -5.61 2.71
CA TYR A 146 13.26 -4.17 2.98
C TYR A 146 14.46 -3.57 3.72
N LEU A 147 15.07 -4.30 4.65
CA LEU A 147 16.31 -3.86 5.29
C LEU A 147 17.42 -3.64 4.26
N ASP A 148 17.56 -4.56 3.31
CA ASP A 148 18.58 -4.48 2.26
C ASP A 148 18.28 -3.31 1.28
N LEU A 149 17.01 -3.02 0.99
CA LEU A 149 16.63 -1.82 0.24
C LEU A 149 17.05 -0.54 0.98
N LEU A 150 16.72 -0.41 2.26
CA LEU A 150 17.05 0.76 3.06
C LEU A 150 18.58 0.98 3.15
N ARG A 151 19.33 -0.09 3.33
CA ARG A 151 20.81 -0.05 3.34
C ARG A 151 21.35 0.37 1.97
N TRP A 152 20.79 -0.16 0.88
CA TRP A 152 21.17 0.27 -0.47
C TRP A 152 20.87 1.75 -0.68
N MET A 153 19.69 2.24 -0.29
CA MET A 153 19.32 3.65 -0.42
C MET A 153 20.33 4.55 0.34
N ARG A 154 20.71 4.17 1.57
CA ARG A 154 21.72 4.89 2.34
C ARG A 154 23.07 4.89 1.63
N GLN A 155 23.54 3.76 1.13
CA GLN A 155 24.79 3.64 0.38
C GLN A 155 24.77 4.42 -0.93
N HIS A 156 23.61 4.45 -1.61
CA HIS A 156 23.42 5.28 -2.79
C HIS A 156 23.59 6.76 -2.45
N ASN A 157 22.97 7.25 -1.39
CA ASN A 157 23.03 8.65 -0.98
C ASN A 157 24.44 9.08 -0.55
N LEU A 158 25.21 8.21 0.07
CA LEU A 158 26.62 8.47 0.39
C LEU A 158 27.47 8.65 -0.87
N ARG A 159 27.19 7.90 -1.93
CA ARG A 159 27.92 7.98 -3.21
C ARG A 159 27.38 9.07 -4.14
N HIS A 160 26.12 9.48 -3.97
CA HIS A 160 25.44 10.45 -4.83
C HIS A 160 24.78 11.58 -4.01
N PRO A 161 25.53 12.39 -3.24
CA PRO A 161 24.99 13.37 -2.28
C PRO A 161 24.16 14.47 -2.96
N HIS A 162 24.36 14.73 -4.25
CA HIS A 162 23.58 15.72 -5.02
C HIS A 162 22.30 15.15 -5.65
N HIS A 163 22.12 13.84 -5.62
CA HIS A 163 20.96 13.14 -6.17
C HIS A 163 20.44 12.09 -5.20
N PRO A 164 20.09 12.48 -3.96
CA PRO A 164 19.71 11.52 -2.95
C PRO A 164 18.33 10.90 -3.26
N VAL A 165 18.22 9.62 -2.94
CA VAL A 165 16.93 8.92 -2.90
C VAL A 165 16.30 9.07 -1.52
N GLN A 166 14.96 9.04 -1.46
CA GLN A 166 14.16 9.21 -0.26
C GLN A 166 13.20 8.05 -0.06
N PHE A 167 12.85 7.79 1.19
CA PHE A 167 11.85 6.81 1.58
C PHE A 167 10.60 7.50 2.13
N MET A 168 9.42 7.03 1.75
CA MET A 168 8.14 7.57 2.17
C MET A 168 7.21 6.46 2.64
N GLY A 169 6.50 6.64 3.76
CA GLY A 169 5.29 5.93 4.09
C GLY A 169 4.08 6.76 3.68
N ASN A 170 3.05 6.16 3.08
CA ASN A 170 1.88 6.92 2.61
C ASN A 170 0.59 6.61 3.34
N ASP A 171 0.59 5.59 4.21
CA ASP A 171 -0.57 5.08 4.94
C ASP A 171 -0.82 5.84 6.25
N LEU A 172 -2.01 5.65 6.84
CA LEU A 172 -2.54 6.47 7.92
C LEU A 172 -2.91 5.69 9.20
N GLY A 173 -2.74 4.37 9.25
CA GLY A 173 -3.16 3.55 10.40
C GLY A 173 -2.47 3.90 11.74
N TYR A 174 -1.38 4.67 11.71
CA TYR A 174 -0.67 5.12 12.90
C TYR A 174 0.02 6.47 12.69
N ALA A 175 -0.18 7.39 13.64
CA ALA A 175 0.55 8.64 13.74
C ALA A 175 1.47 8.61 14.97
N GLY A 176 2.77 8.51 14.75
CA GLY A 176 3.77 8.41 15.82
C GLY A 176 3.93 9.69 16.64
N PRO A 177 4.45 9.60 17.88
CA PRO A 177 4.58 10.76 18.78
C PRO A 177 5.43 11.89 18.19
N GLN A 178 6.42 11.58 17.34
CA GLN A 178 7.26 12.57 16.70
C GLN A 178 6.48 13.56 15.80
N LEU A 179 5.34 13.15 15.22
CA LEU A 179 4.49 14.07 14.46
C LEU A 179 3.87 15.13 15.37
N PHE A 180 3.35 14.70 16.51
CA PHE A 180 2.77 15.59 17.53
C PHE A 180 3.83 16.56 18.07
N ASP A 181 5.04 16.05 18.35
CA ASP A 181 6.15 16.87 18.86
C ASP A 181 6.59 17.92 17.84
N THR A 182 6.73 17.52 16.57
CA THR A 182 7.08 18.46 15.48
C THR A 182 6.03 19.55 15.32
N VAL A 183 4.75 19.20 15.30
CA VAL A 183 3.66 20.19 15.16
C VAL A 183 3.60 21.11 16.37
N THR A 184 3.66 20.58 17.59
CA THR A 184 3.59 21.41 18.81
C THR A 184 4.82 22.31 19.00
N ALA A 185 6.02 21.83 18.64
CA ALA A 185 7.24 22.64 18.65
C ALA A 185 7.15 23.80 17.65
N TYR A 186 6.63 23.54 16.46
CA TYR A 186 6.39 24.59 15.45
C TYR A 186 5.35 25.62 15.96
N VAL A 187 4.23 25.15 16.52
CA VAL A 187 3.19 26.01 17.08
C VAL A 187 3.75 26.85 18.25
N ALA A 188 4.57 26.25 19.13
CA ALA A 188 5.22 26.98 20.22
C ALA A 188 6.09 28.13 19.73
N ARG A 189 6.83 27.90 18.63
CA ARG A 189 7.76 28.89 18.06
C ARG A 189 7.06 30.01 17.28
N HIS A 190 6.06 29.67 16.48
CA HIS A 190 5.45 30.62 15.54
C HIS A 190 4.08 31.16 16.00
N TYR A 191 3.33 30.39 16.82
CA TYR A 191 1.98 30.71 17.26
C TYR A 191 1.77 30.39 18.74
N PRO A 192 2.60 30.92 19.67
CA PRO A 192 2.64 30.48 21.07
C PRO A 192 1.29 30.58 21.80
N ARG A 193 0.43 31.51 21.37
CA ARG A 193 -0.93 31.65 21.94
C ARG A 193 -1.84 30.44 21.64
N LEU A 194 -1.54 29.65 20.63
CA LEU A 194 -2.32 28.46 20.27
C LEU A 194 -1.84 27.19 20.99
N LEU A 195 -0.62 27.18 21.54
CA LEU A 195 0.00 26.00 22.11
C LEU A 195 -0.84 25.31 23.20
N PRO A 196 -1.46 26.03 24.17
CA PRO A 196 -2.30 25.38 25.19
C PRO A 196 -3.46 24.59 24.58
N GLU A 197 -4.10 25.13 23.56
CA GLU A 197 -5.21 24.46 22.89
C GLU A 197 -4.72 23.27 22.04
N PHE A 198 -3.59 23.36 21.33
CA PHE A 198 -2.98 22.22 20.63
C PHE A 198 -2.64 21.09 21.61
N SER A 199 -2.04 21.39 22.75
CA SER A 199 -1.71 20.42 23.80
C SER A 199 -2.96 19.72 24.33
N ARG A 200 -4.05 20.46 24.51
CA ARG A 200 -5.34 19.91 24.93
C ARG A 200 -5.93 18.98 23.87
N LEU A 201 -5.98 19.42 22.59
CA LEU A 201 -6.59 18.70 21.48
C LEU A 201 -5.83 17.40 21.14
N TYR A 202 -4.52 17.41 21.28
CA TYR A 202 -3.68 16.25 20.97
C TYR A 202 -3.56 15.21 22.09
N ARG A 203 -3.91 15.57 23.31
CA ARG A 203 -3.69 14.75 24.53
C ARG A 203 -4.21 13.32 24.39
N ALA A 204 -5.44 13.14 23.91
CA ALA A 204 -6.07 11.82 23.82
C ALA A 204 -5.55 10.99 22.65
N SER A 205 -5.03 11.63 21.58
CA SER A 205 -4.61 10.98 20.36
C SER A 205 -3.10 10.75 20.28
N ARG A 206 -2.29 11.47 21.07
CA ARG A 206 -0.83 11.29 21.06
C ARG A 206 -0.46 9.93 21.66
N PRO A 207 0.28 9.07 20.93
CA PRO A 207 0.70 7.77 21.43
C PRO A 207 1.61 7.88 22.66
N SER A 208 1.39 7.01 23.64
CA SER A 208 2.25 6.80 24.80
C SER A 208 2.89 5.42 24.83
N ALA A 209 2.59 4.58 23.80
CA ALA A 209 3.06 3.21 23.66
C ALA A 209 3.50 2.95 22.23
N GLY A 210 4.06 1.76 21.95
CA GLY A 210 4.45 1.34 20.59
C GLY A 210 3.25 1.20 19.64
N VAL A 211 3.55 0.98 18.37
CA VAL A 211 2.56 0.93 17.28
C VAL A 211 1.44 -0.07 17.56
N ASP A 212 1.80 -1.33 17.85
CA ASP A 212 0.81 -2.40 18.10
C ASP A 212 -0.14 -2.06 19.25
N ALA A 213 0.41 -1.65 20.40
CA ALA A 213 -0.38 -1.30 21.59
C ALA A 213 -1.29 -0.09 21.33
N THR A 214 -0.81 0.91 20.57
CA THR A 214 -1.59 2.10 20.22
C THR A 214 -2.73 1.76 19.27
N MET A 215 -2.47 1.01 18.21
CA MET A 215 -3.50 0.59 17.23
C MET A 215 -4.60 -0.25 17.92
N LYS A 216 -4.20 -1.21 18.77
CA LYS A 216 -5.15 -2.00 19.57
C LYS A 216 -5.96 -1.12 20.52
N ALA A 217 -5.33 -0.17 21.21
CA ALA A 217 -6.01 0.75 22.11
C ALA A 217 -7.06 1.61 21.39
N TYR A 218 -6.81 2.05 20.16
CA TYR A 218 -7.80 2.77 19.35
C TYR A 218 -9.05 1.91 19.10
N LEU A 219 -8.86 0.64 18.72
CA LEU A 219 -9.97 -0.24 18.34
C LEU A 219 -10.87 -0.63 19.51
N VAL A 220 -10.31 -0.80 20.72
CA VAL A 220 -11.10 -1.14 21.91
C VAL A 220 -11.85 0.06 22.51
N ARG A 221 -11.50 1.29 22.13
CA ARG A 221 -12.23 2.49 22.59
C ARG A 221 -13.64 2.52 22.00
N PRO A 222 -14.65 2.97 22.78
CA PRO A 222 -15.99 3.20 22.27
C PRO A 222 -16.00 4.15 21.07
N LEU A 223 -16.83 3.87 20.06
CA LEU A 223 -16.92 4.68 18.86
C LEU A 223 -17.19 6.18 19.12
N PRO A 224 -18.04 6.59 20.07
CA PRO A 224 -18.20 8.00 20.42
C PRO A 224 -16.90 8.68 20.88
N GLU A 225 -16.06 7.98 21.65
CA GLU A 225 -14.76 8.51 22.08
C GLU A 225 -13.81 8.66 20.89
N ARG A 226 -13.73 7.65 20.00
CA ARG A 226 -12.92 7.73 18.79
C ARG A 226 -13.35 8.89 17.90
N ARG A 227 -14.65 9.14 17.78
CA ARG A 227 -15.21 10.29 17.05
C ARG A 227 -14.86 11.63 17.71
N ALA A 228 -14.87 11.70 19.02
CA ALA A 228 -14.44 12.90 19.76
C ALA A 228 -12.95 13.19 19.54
N MET A 229 -12.08 12.17 19.64
CA MET A 229 -10.65 12.28 19.34
C MET A 229 -10.40 12.76 17.92
N ALA A 230 -11.10 12.19 16.92
CA ALA A 230 -11.02 12.60 15.53
C ALA A 230 -11.45 14.07 15.33
N LYS A 231 -12.49 14.52 16.03
CA LYS A 231 -12.92 15.93 16.00
C LYS A 231 -11.84 16.87 16.54
N ASP A 232 -11.16 16.46 17.63
CA ASP A 232 -10.11 17.27 18.25
C ASP A 232 -8.90 17.42 17.32
N VAL A 233 -8.39 16.33 16.74
CA VAL A 233 -7.23 16.42 15.84
C VAL A 233 -7.56 17.15 14.53
N ARG A 234 -8.77 17.03 14.00
CA ARG A 234 -9.23 17.84 12.85
C ARG A 234 -9.35 19.32 13.20
N ARG A 235 -9.81 19.66 14.44
CA ARG A 235 -9.85 21.04 14.90
C ARG A 235 -8.44 21.64 15.00
N ALA A 236 -7.46 20.87 15.53
CA ALA A 236 -6.07 21.31 15.57
C ALA A 236 -5.52 21.58 14.16
N LEU A 237 -5.77 20.68 13.19
CA LEU A 237 -5.40 20.89 11.79
C LEU A 237 -6.03 22.19 11.24
N GLY A 238 -7.35 22.35 11.37
CA GLY A 238 -8.06 23.55 10.89
C GLY A 238 -7.61 24.86 11.55
N MET A 239 -7.11 24.79 12.80
CA MET A 239 -6.48 25.95 13.45
C MET A 239 -5.14 26.30 12.79
N LEU A 240 -4.33 25.29 12.43
CA LEU A 240 -3.05 25.51 11.75
C LEU A 240 -3.22 26.00 10.31
N GLU A 241 -4.19 25.45 9.58
CA GLU A 241 -4.53 25.86 8.20
C GLU A 241 -4.94 27.33 8.08
N LYS A 242 -5.46 27.92 9.14
CA LYS A 242 -5.84 29.35 9.19
C LYS A 242 -4.65 30.27 9.46
N GLN A 243 -3.49 29.72 9.82
CA GLN A 243 -2.30 30.52 10.07
C GLN A 243 -1.58 30.87 8.77
N ARG A 244 -1.03 32.08 8.70
CA ARG A 244 -0.17 32.47 7.59
C ARG A 244 1.20 31.80 7.77
N PRO A 245 1.80 31.22 6.71
CA PRO A 245 3.16 30.71 6.81
C PRO A 245 4.14 31.81 7.26
N GLY A 246 5.08 31.46 8.13
CA GLY A 246 6.21 32.32 8.47
C GLY A 246 7.18 32.53 7.29
N ALA A 247 8.40 32.96 7.57
CA ALA A 247 9.43 33.14 6.56
C ALA A 247 9.76 31.88 5.78
N ASP A 248 9.77 30.70 6.46
CA ASP A 248 9.95 29.41 5.83
C ASP A 248 8.60 28.76 5.46
N ARG A 249 8.18 28.99 4.21
CA ARG A 249 6.97 28.37 3.64
C ARG A 249 7.08 26.86 3.49
N GLN A 250 8.29 26.36 3.29
CA GLN A 250 8.53 24.93 3.12
C GLN A 250 8.37 24.20 4.46
N GLU A 251 8.97 24.72 5.54
CA GLU A 251 8.76 24.19 6.88
C GLU A 251 7.27 24.15 7.24
N HIS A 252 6.55 25.26 6.98
CA HIS A 252 5.11 25.33 7.24
C HIS A 252 4.33 24.24 6.49
N ALA A 253 4.63 24.02 5.20
CA ALA A 253 3.95 23.02 4.39
C ALA A 253 4.17 21.59 4.93
N TRP A 254 5.39 21.26 5.37
CA TRP A 254 5.70 19.97 5.98
C TRP A 254 5.00 19.79 7.32
N VAL A 255 5.03 20.79 8.19
CA VAL A 255 4.35 20.73 9.50
C VAL A 255 2.84 20.61 9.32
N LEU A 256 2.26 21.30 8.35
CA LEU A 256 0.85 21.17 8.01
C LEU A 256 0.52 19.76 7.52
N GLN A 257 1.41 19.13 6.74
CA GLN A 257 1.24 17.74 6.32
C GLN A 257 1.35 16.75 7.50
N HIS A 258 2.23 17.01 8.48
CA HIS A 258 2.29 16.21 9.70
C HIS A 258 1.01 16.33 10.53
N ALA A 259 0.47 17.54 10.69
CA ALA A 259 -0.82 17.76 11.34
C ALA A 259 -1.96 17.06 10.57
N ARG A 260 -1.89 17.03 9.23
CA ARG A 260 -2.84 16.33 8.39
C ARG A 260 -2.74 14.81 8.59
N ALA A 261 -1.54 14.23 8.64
CA ALA A 261 -1.35 12.81 8.92
C ALA A 261 -1.94 12.40 10.28
N ILE A 262 -1.77 13.23 11.32
CA ILE A 262 -2.43 13.02 12.63
C ILE A 262 -3.96 13.01 12.48
N ALA A 263 -4.52 13.98 11.75
CA ALA A 263 -5.96 14.10 11.54
C ALA A 263 -6.51 12.95 10.68
N GLN A 264 -5.74 12.46 9.72
CA GLN A 264 -6.06 11.30 8.88
C GLN A 264 -6.19 10.04 9.72
N THR A 265 -5.20 9.73 10.58
CA THR A 265 -5.26 8.60 11.51
C THR A 265 -6.50 8.67 12.40
N GLY A 266 -6.73 9.81 13.06
CA GLY A 266 -7.92 9.98 13.90
C GLY A 266 -9.23 9.81 13.14
N THR A 267 -9.30 10.26 11.88
CA THR A 267 -10.50 10.14 11.05
C THR A 267 -10.76 8.70 10.66
N GLU A 268 -9.76 7.92 10.29
CA GLU A 268 -9.89 6.49 9.98
C GLU A 268 -10.54 5.73 11.15
N TYR A 269 -10.03 5.92 12.36
CA TYR A 269 -10.60 5.28 13.55
C TYR A 269 -11.97 5.83 13.97
N SER A 270 -12.47 6.90 13.37
CA SER A 270 -13.83 7.42 13.66
C SER A 270 -14.95 6.67 12.94
N TYR A 271 -14.63 5.80 11.99
CA TYR A 271 -15.58 4.89 11.36
C TYR A 271 -15.93 3.73 12.30
N ASP A 272 -17.11 3.14 12.11
CA ASP A 272 -17.46 1.88 12.76
C ASP A 272 -16.88 0.72 11.95
N LEU A 273 -15.69 0.28 12.33
CA LEU A 273 -14.96 -0.77 11.63
C LEU A 273 -15.57 -2.17 11.84
N PHE A 274 -16.56 -2.32 12.72
CA PHE A 274 -17.29 -3.56 12.97
C PHE A 274 -18.60 -3.65 12.18
N ASP A 275 -19.01 -2.55 11.57
CA ASP A 275 -20.11 -2.50 10.62
C ASP A 275 -19.59 -2.55 9.18
N PRO A 276 -20.15 -3.41 8.29
CA PRO A 276 -19.65 -3.52 6.91
C PRO A 276 -19.65 -2.20 6.13
N ALA A 277 -20.66 -1.36 6.30
CA ALA A 277 -20.72 -0.06 5.64
C ALA A 277 -19.69 0.92 6.23
N GLY A 278 -19.49 0.87 7.55
CA GLY A 278 -18.45 1.63 8.23
C GLY A 278 -17.05 1.20 7.79
N LEU A 279 -16.80 -0.11 7.65
CA LEU A 279 -15.54 -0.65 7.13
C LEU A 279 -15.30 -0.20 5.67
N GLY A 280 -16.31 -0.34 4.79
CA GLY A 280 -16.21 0.15 3.40
C GLY A 280 -15.93 1.66 3.33
N GLY A 281 -16.55 2.44 4.22
CA GLY A 281 -16.27 3.88 4.36
C GLY A 281 -14.83 4.17 4.80
N ALA A 282 -14.30 3.41 5.75
CA ALA A 282 -12.92 3.53 6.23
C ALA A 282 -11.91 3.18 5.14
N MET A 283 -12.12 2.07 4.40
CA MET A 283 -11.23 1.65 3.31
C MET A 283 -11.26 2.64 2.14
N HIS A 284 -12.44 3.16 1.79
CA HIS A 284 -12.54 4.24 0.80
C HIS A 284 -11.76 5.49 1.22
N TYR A 285 -11.87 5.85 2.49
CA TYR A 285 -11.12 6.97 3.06
C TYR A 285 -9.62 6.69 3.03
N ARG A 286 -9.19 5.49 3.44
CA ARG A 286 -7.78 5.08 3.47
C ARG A 286 -7.14 5.18 2.09
N ASP A 287 -7.73 4.54 1.06
CA ASP A 287 -7.20 4.57 -0.30
C ASP A 287 -7.11 5.99 -0.88
N ARG A 288 -8.12 6.83 -0.61
CA ARG A 288 -8.09 8.24 -1.01
C ARG A 288 -6.94 8.99 -0.35
N VAL A 289 -6.75 8.82 0.96
CA VAL A 289 -5.70 9.50 1.72
C VAL A 289 -4.31 9.02 1.31
N MET A 290 -4.12 7.73 1.09
CA MET A 290 -2.86 7.19 0.57
C MET A 290 -2.51 7.80 -0.79
N ALA A 291 -3.50 8.00 -1.65
CA ALA A 291 -3.33 8.69 -2.93
C ALA A 291 -2.98 10.19 -2.73
N GLU A 292 -3.73 10.89 -1.87
CA GLU A 292 -3.49 12.29 -1.54
C GLU A 292 -2.08 12.51 -0.98
N ASN A 293 -1.63 11.67 -0.04
CA ASN A 293 -0.30 11.74 0.55
C ASN A 293 0.80 11.52 -0.50
N THR A 294 0.63 10.51 -1.39
CA THR A 294 1.59 10.20 -2.44
C THR A 294 1.70 11.35 -3.46
N VAL A 295 0.57 11.88 -3.91
CA VAL A 295 0.52 13.00 -4.85
C VAL A 295 1.02 14.30 -4.20
N TRP A 296 0.71 14.52 -2.91
CA TRP A 296 1.25 15.66 -2.16
C TRP A 296 2.77 15.63 -2.10
N TRP A 297 3.36 14.46 -1.75
CA TRP A 297 4.82 14.30 -1.75
C TRP A 297 5.43 14.61 -3.10
N GLN A 298 4.85 14.05 -4.17
CA GLN A 298 5.31 14.31 -5.54
C GLN A 298 5.28 15.80 -5.90
N ARG A 299 4.21 16.52 -5.53
CA ARG A 299 4.07 17.95 -5.81
C ARG A 299 4.99 18.81 -4.96
N GLN A 300 5.15 18.45 -3.68
CA GLN A 300 5.98 19.18 -2.73
C GLN A 300 7.47 19.07 -3.04
N THR A 301 7.92 17.90 -3.52
CA THR A 301 9.33 17.62 -3.77
C THR A 301 9.72 17.71 -5.24
N GLY A 302 8.78 17.62 -6.16
CA GLY A 302 9.02 17.46 -7.59
C GLY A 302 9.55 16.08 -8.00
N GLN A 303 9.73 15.17 -7.05
CA GLN A 303 10.37 13.87 -7.25
C GLN A 303 9.47 12.88 -7.98
N ARG A 304 10.10 11.95 -8.72
CA ARG A 304 9.41 10.80 -9.30
C ARG A 304 9.38 9.66 -8.29
N ILE A 305 8.24 8.98 -8.17
CA ILE A 305 7.95 8.02 -7.10
C ILE A 305 7.70 6.62 -7.67
N LEU A 306 8.39 5.60 -7.14
CA LEU A 306 7.92 4.24 -7.19
C LEU A 306 7.09 3.98 -5.92
N LEU A 307 5.82 3.68 -6.10
CA LEU A 307 4.87 3.33 -5.04
C LEU A 307 4.76 1.80 -4.95
N SER A 308 5.18 1.24 -3.82
CA SER A 308 5.07 -0.18 -3.49
C SER A 308 3.87 -0.39 -2.56
N ALA A 309 2.86 -1.10 -3.04
CA ALA A 309 1.68 -1.46 -2.28
C ALA A 309 1.08 -2.77 -2.80
N HIS A 310 0.00 -3.25 -2.18
CA HIS A 310 -0.75 -4.41 -2.70
C HIS A 310 -1.39 -4.10 -4.07
N ASN A 311 -1.64 -5.15 -4.86
CA ASN A 311 -2.40 -5.05 -6.12
C ASN A 311 -3.72 -4.30 -5.97
N GLY A 312 -4.43 -4.57 -4.86
CA GLY A 312 -5.69 -3.93 -4.51
C GLY A 312 -5.59 -2.44 -4.17
N HIS A 313 -4.37 -1.88 -4.06
CA HIS A 313 -4.17 -0.44 -3.88
C HIS A 313 -3.65 0.24 -5.15
N VAL A 314 -2.76 -0.42 -5.90
CA VAL A 314 -2.17 0.21 -7.09
C VAL A 314 -3.06 0.15 -8.34
N GLY A 315 -4.05 -0.76 -8.36
CA GLY A 315 -4.94 -0.98 -9.49
C GLY A 315 -5.97 0.13 -9.73
N TYR A 316 -6.70 0.04 -10.84
CA TYR A 316 -7.78 0.96 -11.21
C TYR A 316 -9.16 0.42 -10.87
N GLU A 317 -9.37 -0.90 -10.99
CA GLU A 317 -10.64 -1.56 -10.73
C GLU A 317 -10.60 -2.38 -9.46
N THR A 318 -11.64 -2.26 -8.66
CA THR A 318 -11.80 -3.07 -7.46
C THR A 318 -12.46 -4.42 -7.75
N SER A 319 -11.97 -5.47 -7.11
CA SER A 319 -12.60 -6.80 -7.06
C SER A 319 -13.64 -6.93 -5.95
N ASN A 320 -13.60 -6.03 -4.96
CA ASN A 320 -14.48 -6.04 -3.79
C ASN A 320 -15.02 -4.62 -3.49
N PRO A 321 -16.01 -4.12 -4.28
CA PRO A 321 -16.51 -2.76 -4.13
C PRO A 321 -17.25 -2.50 -2.82
N ALA A 322 -17.71 -3.54 -2.13
CA ALA A 322 -18.35 -3.39 -0.83
C ALA A 322 -17.36 -2.95 0.26
N GLN A 323 -16.15 -3.51 0.24
CA GLN A 323 -15.10 -3.17 1.19
C GLN A 323 -14.15 -2.09 0.67
N TYR A 324 -13.78 -2.15 -0.61
CA TYR A 324 -12.92 -1.19 -1.29
C TYR A 324 -13.65 -0.52 -2.45
N PRO A 325 -14.48 0.50 -2.19
CA PRO A 325 -15.31 1.13 -3.25
C PRO A 325 -14.48 1.76 -4.38
N LYS A 326 -13.27 2.22 -4.08
CA LYS A 326 -12.33 2.78 -5.05
C LYS A 326 -10.90 2.65 -4.55
N LEU A 327 -9.99 2.25 -5.41
CA LEU A 327 -8.60 1.96 -5.08
C LEU A 327 -7.72 3.21 -5.13
N GLN A 328 -6.62 3.22 -4.39
CA GLN A 328 -5.61 4.27 -4.37
C GLN A 328 -5.11 4.62 -5.78
N GLY A 329 -4.82 3.63 -6.63
CA GLY A 329 -4.37 3.84 -8.00
C GLY A 329 -5.38 4.58 -8.86
N ALA A 330 -6.68 4.29 -8.69
CA ALA A 330 -7.76 5.01 -9.35
C ALA A 330 -7.84 6.48 -8.88
N PHE A 331 -7.67 6.74 -7.58
CA PHE A 331 -7.59 8.11 -7.06
C PHE A 331 -6.37 8.87 -7.59
N ILE A 332 -5.19 8.23 -7.64
CA ILE A 332 -3.99 8.87 -8.21
C ILE A 332 -4.22 9.18 -9.69
N ARG A 333 -4.83 8.26 -10.46
CA ARG A 333 -5.16 8.49 -11.88
C ARG A 333 -6.10 9.67 -12.06
N ASP A 334 -7.10 9.86 -11.18
CA ASP A 334 -7.98 11.04 -11.21
C ASP A 334 -7.22 12.36 -10.96
N MET A 335 -6.23 12.33 -10.05
CA MET A 335 -5.49 13.52 -9.63
C MET A 335 -4.42 13.97 -10.63
N ILE A 336 -3.77 13.04 -11.33
CA ILE A 336 -2.62 13.33 -12.20
C ILE A 336 -2.68 12.66 -13.58
N GLY A 337 -3.78 12.00 -13.92
CA GLY A 337 -4.00 11.41 -15.24
C GLY A 337 -2.92 10.40 -15.64
N ASN A 338 -2.45 10.49 -16.87
CA ASN A 338 -1.42 9.60 -17.44
C ASN A 338 -0.02 9.76 -16.82
N ALA A 339 0.17 10.69 -15.89
CA ALA A 339 1.40 10.77 -15.09
C ALA A 339 1.50 9.66 -14.02
N TYR A 340 0.46 8.83 -13.87
CA TYR A 340 0.45 7.59 -13.09
C TYR A 340 0.43 6.37 -14.02
N VAL A 341 1.29 5.38 -13.74
CA VAL A 341 1.32 4.07 -14.38
C VAL A 341 1.18 3.00 -13.31
N SER A 342 0.27 2.06 -13.52
CA SER A 342 0.03 0.93 -12.61
C SER A 342 0.60 -0.36 -13.17
N ALA A 343 1.39 -1.09 -12.37
CA ALA A 343 1.90 -2.42 -12.66
C ALA A 343 1.39 -3.42 -11.62
N GLY A 344 0.49 -4.31 -12.01
CA GLY A 344 0.01 -5.40 -11.18
C GLY A 344 0.90 -6.63 -11.28
N PHE A 345 0.85 -7.49 -10.25
CA PHE A 345 1.56 -8.76 -10.21
C PHE A 345 0.61 -9.94 -10.11
N THR A 346 1.01 -11.04 -10.74
CA THR A 346 0.41 -12.37 -10.55
C THR A 346 1.52 -13.39 -10.35
N PHE A 347 1.20 -14.56 -9.81
CA PHE A 347 2.16 -15.65 -9.64
C PHE A 347 1.55 -17.03 -9.86
N GLY A 348 2.35 -17.98 -10.34
CA GLY A 348 1.93 -19.35 -10.60
C GLY A 348 1.79 -20.16 -9.32
N GLN A 349 2.86 -20.38 -8.60
CA GLN A 349 2.91 -21.22 -7.40
C GLN A 349 4.04 -20.79 -6.48
N GLY A 350 4.08 -21.35 -5.27
CA GLY A 350 5.21 -21.12 -4.36
C GLY A 350 4.79 -20.91 -2.92
N SER A 351 5.64 -20.25 -2.14
CA SER A 351 5.42 -19.97 -0.72
C SER A 351 5.42 -18.47 -0.43
N PHE A 352 4.72 -18.11 0.65
CA PHE A 352 4.62 -16.75 1.17
C PHE A 352 4.35 -16.81 2.68
N ASN A 353 4.60 -15.72 3.40
CA ASN A 353 4.16 -15.60 4.78
C ASN A 353 2.84 -14.82 4.82
N ALA A 354 1.92 -15.27 5.68
CA ALA A 354 0.65 -14.62 5.93
C ALA A 354 0.14 -14.92 7.34
N LEU A 355 -0.82 -14.15 7.80
CA LEU A 355 -1.56 -14.43 9.03
C LEU A 355 -2.41 -15.69 8.83
N ASP A 356 -2.31 -16.63 9.76
CA ASP A 356 -3.16 -17.82 9.78
C ASP A 356 -4.51 -17.50 10.41
N VAL A 357 -5.49 -17.19 9.57
CA VAL A 357 -6.84 -16.83 10.05
C VAL A 357 -7.68 -18.01 10.54
N THR A 358 -7.14 -19.22 10.49
CA THR A 358 -7.78 -20.40 11.09
C THR A 358 -7.50 -20.52 12.59
N GLU A 359 -6.52 -19.78 13.10
CA GLU A 359 -6.16 -19.77 14.51
C GLU A 359 -6.57 -18.43 15.18
N PRO A 360 -7.13 -18.45 16.40
CA PRO A 360 -7.56 -17.23 17.10
C PRO A 360 -6.44 -16.21 17.39
N ALA A 361 -5.17 -16.66 17.45
CA ALA A 361 -4.01 -15.80 17.68
C ALA A 361 -3.45 -15.21 16.37
N GLU A 362 -3.94 -15.68 15.23
CA GLU A 362 -3.54 -15.29 13.88
C GLU A 362 -2.01 -15.15 13.70
N PRO A 363 -1.23 -16.20 14.03
CA PRO A 363 0.22 -16.12 13.90
C PRO A 363 0.62 -16.00 12.44
N ILE A 364 1.70 -15.27 12.16
CA ILE A 364 2.27 -15.29 10.80
C ILE A 364 2.98 -16.63 10.57
N ARG A 365 2.55 -17.34 9.53
CA ARG A 365 3.11 -18.61 9.10
C ARG A 365 3.51 -18.59 7.64
N THR A 366 4.39 -19.51 7.27
CA THR A 366 4.71 -19.77 5.87
C THR A 366 3.71 -20.74 5.28
N PHE A 367 3.02 -20.30 4.23
CA PHE A 367 2.10 -21.12 3.46
C PHE A 367 2.67 -21.44 2.09
N ARG A 368 2.10 -22.47 1.46
CA ARG A 368 2.48 -22.88 0.10
C ARG A 368 1.22 -23.13 -0.72
N VAL A 369 1.23 -22.61 -1.95
CA VAL A 369 0.19 -22.89 -2.95
C VAL A 369 0.80 -23.62 -4.15
N GLY A 370 0.06 -24.61 -4.64
CA GLY A 370 0.40 -25.39 -5.84
C GLY A 370 0.05 -24.68 -7.14
N PRO A 371 0.04 -25.41 -8.27
CA PRO A 371 -0.32 -24.88 -9.59
C PRO A 371 -1.65 -24.11 -9.58
N PRO A 372 -1.87 -23.19 -10.52
CA PRO A 372 -3.10 -22.41 -10.62
C PRO A 372 -4.34 -23.29 -10.83
N GLN A 373 -5.45 -22.85 -10.25
CA GLN A 373 -6.74 -23.51 -10.45
C GLN A 373 -7.23 -23.40 -11.90
N PRO A 374 -7.93 -24.42 -12.45
CA PRO A 374 -8.56 -24.33 -13.76
C PRO A 374 -9.49 -23.11 -13.86
N GLY A 375 -9.39 -22.39 -14.97
CA GLY A 375 -10.19 -21.18 -15.24
C GLY A 375 -9.73 -19.90 -14.55
N SER A 376 -8.65 -19.94 -13.75
CA SER A 376 -8.06 -18.73 -13.15
C SER A 376 -7.22 -17.93 -14.17
N ASN A 377 -6.95 -16.67 -13.84
CA ASN A 377 -6.06 -15.84 -14.65
C ASN A 377 -4.65 -16.44 -14.73
N GLU A 378 -4.13 -16.95 -13.62
CA GLU A 378 -2.79 -17.52 -13.54
C GLU A 378 -2.65 -18.78 -14.39
N GLN A 379 -3.72 -19.57 -14.56
CA GLN A 379 -3.65 -20.80 -15.37
C GLN A 379 -3.20 -20.54 -16.81
N ILE A 380 -3.69 -19.45 -17.42
CA ILE A 380 -3.27 -19.13 -18.80
C ILE A 380 -1.92 -18.42 -18.83
N LEU A 381 -1.64 -17.58 -17.81
CA LEU A 381 -0.37 -16.89 -17.71
C LEU A 381 0.80 -17.87 -17.55
N GLU A 382 0.62 -18.95 -16.79
CA GLU A 382 1.60 -20.05 -16.66
C GLU A 382 1.91 -20.79 -17.98
N ARG A 383 1.01 -20.74 -18.95
CA ARG A 383 1.21 -21.38 -20.27
C ARG A 383 2.06 -20.53 -21.22
N VAL A 384 2.34 -19.30 -20.88
CA VAL A 384 3.28 -18.45 -21.64
C VAL A 384 4.69 -18.98 -21.38
N SER A 385 5.26 -19.66 -22.39
CA SER A 385 6.59 -20.30 -22.31
C SER A 385 7.71 -19.24 -22.33
N ARG A 386 7.86 -18.56 -21.20
CA ARG A 386 8.98 -17.63 -20.94
C ARG A 386 9.35 -17.74 -19.47
N PRO A 387 10.60 -17.35 -19.08
CA PRO A 387 10.87 -17.07 -17.67
C PRO A 387 9.93 -15.95 -17.19
N ASP A 388 9.98 -15.56 -15.92
CA ASP A 388 9.21 -14.44 -15.42
C ASP A 388 9.19 -13.28 -16.41
N TYR A 389 8.02 -12.71 -16.63
CA TYR A 389 7.80 -11.78 -17.73
C TYR A 389 6.82 -10.66 -17.34
N TYR A 390 6.74 -9.65 -18.21
CA TYR A 390 5.72 -8.61 -18.14
C TYR A 390 5.08 -8.31 -19.49
N LEU A 391 3.86 -7.77 -19.43
CA LEU A 391 3.02 -7.39 -20.57
C LEU A 391 2.60 -5.93 -20.44
N ASP A 392 2.72 -5.13 -21.49
CA ASP A 392 2.02 -3.84 -21.57
C ASP A 392 0.56 -4.08 -22.00
N MET A 393 -0.38 -3.90 -21.09
CA MET A 393 -1.81 -4.15 -21.30
C MET A 393 -2.41 -3.15 -22.29
N ARG A 394 -1.83 -1.96 -22.43
CA ARG A 394 -2.30 -0.89 -23.34
C ARG A 394 -2.03 -1.23 -24.80
N SER A 395 -0.93 -1.94 -25.06
CA SER A 395 -0.48 -2.31 -26.41
C SER A 395 -0.51 -3.82 -26.69
N ALA A 396 -0.97 -4.64 -25.73
CA ALA A 396 -1.07 -6.08 -25.92
C ALA A 396 -2.02 -6.42 -27.09
N PRO A 397 -1.78 -7.53 -27.83
CA PRO A 397 -2.65 -7.97 -28.93
C PRO A 397 -4.11 -8.12 -28.50
N ALA A 398 -5.05 -7.89 -29.43
CA ALA A 398 -6.48 -7.89 -29.14
C ALA A 398 -6.97 -9.18 -28.45
N ALA A 399 -6.48 -10.35 -28.90
CA ALA A 399 -6.83 -11.65 -28.29
C ALA A 399 -6.36 -11.76 -26.83
N ALA A 400 -5.16 -11.24 -26.50
CA ALA A 400 -4.66 -11.20 -25.13
C ALA A 400 -5.50 -10.25 -24.26
N ARG A 401 -5.77 -9.04 -24.72
CA ARG A 401 -6.60 -8.07 -23.98
C ARG A 401 -8.04 -8.56 -23.80
N ALA A 402 -8.64 -9.14 -24.82
CA ALA A 402 -9.99 -9.70 -24.74
C ALA A 402 -10.06 -10.80 -23.67
N TRP A 403 -9.06 -11.67 -23.61
CA TRP A 403 -9.01 -12.74 -22.62
C TRP A 403 -8.79 -12.18 -21.19
N LEU A 404 -7.81 -11.30 -21.00
CA LEU A 404 -7.45 -10.68 -19.71
C LEU A 404 -8.48 -9.62 -19.25
N GLY A 405 -9.38 -9.19 -20.14
CA GLY A 405 -10.48 -8.27 -19.85
C GLY A 405 -11.73 -8.94 -19.26
N VAL A 406 -11.78 -10.29 -19.22
CA VAL A 406 -12.91 -11.03 -18.62
C VAL A 406 -12.62 -11.29 -17.14
N VAL A 407 -13.65 -11.18 -16.30
CA VAL A 407 -13.58 -11.51 -14.86
C VAL A 407 -13.20 -12.97 -14.68
N ARG A 408 -12.12 -13.24 -13.95
CA ARG A 408 -11.69 -14.58 -13.56
C ARG A 408 -11.12 -14.58 -12.15
N LYS A 409 -11.20 -15.74 -11.50
CA LYS A 409 -10.54 -15.96 -10.22
C LYS A 409 -9.04 -15.66 -10.33
N THR A 410 -8.51 -14.91 -9.39
CA THR A 410 -7.11 -14.46 -9.34
C THR A 410 -6.61 -14.59 -7.91
N ARG A 411 -5.40 -15.07 -7.74
CA ARG A 411 -4.72 -15.11 -6.45
C ARG A 411 -4.31 -13.71 -6.05
N ASN A 412 -5.07 -13.11 -5.17
CA ASN A 412 -4.82 -11.78 -4.60
C ASN A 412 -4.94 -11.93 -3.08
N ILE A 413 -3.83 -12.36 -2.43
CA ILE A 413 -3.86 -12.92 -1.08
C ILE A 413 -3.79 -11.83 0.00
N GLY A 414 -3.04 -10.76 -0.24
CA GLY A 414 -2.81 -9.76 0.80
C GLY A 414 -1.96 -10.31 1.96
N ASN A 415 -2.40 -10.08 3.19
CA ASN A 415 -1.67 -10.42 4.43
C ASN A 415 -2.24 -11.61 5.20
N ALA A 416 -3.35 -12.21 4.79
CA ALA A 416 -4.05 -13.28 5.49
C ALA A 416 -4.24 -14.53 4.63
N TRP A 417 -4.26 -15.72 5.26
CA TRP A 417 -4.50 -16.98 4.60
C TRP A 417 -5.20 -17.99 5.56
N PRO A 418 -6.14 -18.85 5.08
CA PRO A 418 -6.62 -18.95 3.69
C PRO A 418 -7.60 -17.84 3.30
N VAL A 419 -7.58 -17.48 2.01
CA VAL A 419 -8.54 -16.54 1.41
C VAL A 419 -9.03 -17.11 0.06
N GLU A 420 -10.26 -16.77 -0.32
CA GLU A 420 -10.78 -17.13 -1.64
C GLU A 420 -10.14 -16.26 -2.75
N PRO A 421 -9.86 -16.87 -3.93
CA PRO A 421 -9.40 -16.10 -5.07
C PRO A 421 -10.41 -15.04 -5.51
N GLU A 422 -9.93 -13.83 -5.77
CA GLU A 422 -10.77 -12.68 -6.13
C GLU A 422 -11.18 -12.68 -7.61
N PRO A 423 -12.38 -12.15 -7.95
CA PRO A 423 -12.84 -11.98 -9.33
C PRO A 423 -12.21 -10.72 -9.95
N VAL A 424 -11.11 -10.86 -10.72
CA VAL A 424 -10.35 -9.74 -11.29
C VAL A 424 -10.39 -9.72 -12.81
N ARG A 425 -10.55 -8.54 -13.40
CA ARG A 425 -10.25 -8.24 -14.81
C ARG A 425 -8.87 -7.63 -14.91
N LEU A 426 -7.88 -8.37 -15.38
CA LEU A 426 -6.49 -7.88 -15.35
C LEU A 426 -6.22 -6.72 -16.32
N ALA A 427 -6.79 -6.76 -17.54
CA ALA A 427 -6.51 -5.75 -18.56
C ALA A 427 -6.97 -4.32 -18.19
N PRO A 428 -8.18 -4.10 -17.63
CA PRO A 428 -8.58 -2.76 -17.21
C PRO A 428 -8.03 -2.35 -15.84
N SER A 429 -7.50 -3.30 -15.05
CA SER A 429 -6.99 -3.02 -13.70
C SER A 429 -5.58 -2.45 -13.70
N TYR A 430 -4.75 -2.73 -14.72
CA TYR A 430 -3.34 -2.33 -14.72
C TYR A 430 -2.87 -1.91 -16.12
N ASP A 431 -1.92 -0.98 -16.20
CA ASP A 431 -1.22 -0.63 -17.45
C ASP A 431 -0.19 -1.71 -17.85
N VAL A 432 0.46 -2.30 -16.85
CA VAL A 432 1.46 -3.36 -17.01
C VAL A 432 1.09 -4.53 -16.10
N LEU A 433 1.23 -5.75 -16.58
CA LEU A 433 1.08 -6.97 -15.79
C LEU A 433 2.42 -7.69 -15.72
N ILE A 434 2.88 -8.01 -14.53
CA ILE A 434 4.09 -8.79 -14.27
C ILE A 434 3.67 -10.16 -13.75
N HIS A 435 4.17 -11.23 -14.38
CA HIS A 435 3.89 -12.61 -13.97
C HIS A 435 5.17 -13.31 -13.52
N LEU A 436 5.10 -13.86 -12.31
CA LEU A 436 6.15 -14.67 -11.71
C LEU A 436 5.70 -16.13 -11.68
N HIS A 437 6.46 -17.04 -12.25
CA HIS A 437 6.10 -18.47 -12.25
C HIS A 437 6.20 -19.07 -10.85
N ARG A 438 7.17 -18.59 -10.06
CA ARG A 438 7.39 -19.11 -8.70
C ARG A 438 7.75 -18.00 -7.74
N ILE A 439 7.20 -18.08 -6.53
CA ILE A 439 7.55 -17.19 -5.42
C ILE A 439 8.00 -17.98 -4.19
N ASN A 440 8.78 -17.34 -3.34
CA ASN A 440 9.22 -17.85 -2.04
C ASN A 440 8.84 -16.88 -0.94
N ALA A 441 8.59 -17.43 0.27
CA ALA A 441 8.31 -16.62 1.44
C ALA A 441 9.50 -15.70 1.77
N ALA A 442 9.22 -14.44 2.10
CA ALA A 442 10.23 -13.45 2.47
C ALA A 442 10.96 -13.83 3.77
N ASP A 443 12.19 -13.37 3.92
CA ASP A 443 13.04 -13.62 5.10
C ASP A 443 12.66 -12.62 6.22
N ARG A 444 11.85 -13.07 7.17
CA ARG A 444 11.38 -12.26 8.32
C ARG A 444 12.54 -12.00 9.29
N LEU A 445 12.63 -10.77 9.82
CA LEU A 445 13.62 -10.33 10.81
C LEU A 445 13.15 -10.53 12.24
#